data_eed1ae2d2216a97da686ceeb53d98bcb
#
_entry.id   eed1ae2d2216a97da686ceeb53d98bcb
#
_cell.length_a   1.000
_cell.length_b   1.000
_cell.length_c   1.000
_cell.angle_alpha   90.00
_cell.angle_beta   90.00
_cell.angle_gamma   90.00
#
_symmetry.space_group_name_H-M   'P 1'
#
loop_
_entity.id
_entity.type
_entity.pdbx_description
1 polymer ?
#
loop_
_entity_poly.entity_id
_entity_poly.type
_entity_poly.pdbx_seq_one_letter_code
_entity_poly.pdbx_strand_id
1 'polypeptide(L)'
;MVSLRARLAAIPMSRLVLFLDFDGTLTPIVSSPNRARLSRPVRETLRKLVGLLPIVVISGRAPKDLRRRVGLQKVCYVGHHGLSCLEAGGDVTWLTTPPHRTMVRRWLQALQIAAQGIEGAFVEDKGMTVALHDRLVKPKQRSRLRRRARRMLAPWIAQGSVSLLRGNRVLEARSPRAGNKGTAVSMLLR
;
A
#
# COMPACT_ATOMS: atom_id res chain seq x y z
N MET A 1 -28.01 -21.47 10.32
CA MET A 1 -26.64 -20.85 10.26
C MET A 1 -26.59 -19.67 11.24
N VAL A 2 -25.61 -19.66 12.15
CA VAL A 2 -25.40 -18.51 13.08
C VAL A 2 -24.96 -17.31 12.27
N SER A 3 -25.60 -16.13 12.45
CA SER A 3 -25.27 -14.90 11.72
C SER A 3 -23.86 -14.44 12.04
N LEU A 4 -23.20 -13.73 11.10
CA LEU A 4 -21.87 -13.12 11.32
C LEU A 4 -21.87 -12.23 12.57
N ARG A 5 -22.94 -11.45 12.76
CA ARG A 5 -23.11 -10.58 13.94
C ARG A 5 -23.08 -11.35 15.25
N ALA A 6 -23.79 -12.48 15.34
CA ALA A 6 -23.79 -13.32 16.53
C ALA A 6 -22.43 -13.97 16.79
N ARG A 7 -21.72 -14.39 15.72
CA ARG A 7 -20.36 -14.93 15.83
C ARG A 7 -19.36 -13.88 16.34
N LEU A 8 -19.43 -12.64 15.84
CA LEU A 8 -18.56 -11.55 16.30
C LEU A 8 -18.86 -11.15 17.75
N ALA A 9 -20.15 -11.11 18.14
CA ALA A 9 -20.55 -10.79 19.50
C ALA A 9 -20.07 -11.82 20.54
N ALA A 10 -19.83 -13.06 20.13
CA ALA A 10 -19.30 -14.12 20.98
C ALA A 10 -17.78 -14.05 21.22
N ILE A 11 -17.04 -13.21 20.46
CA ILE A 11 -15.59 -13.08 20.60
C ILE A 11 -15.30 -11.99 21.64
N PRO A 12 -14.54 -12.27 22.71
CA PRO A 12 -14.11 -11.26 23.66
C PRO A 12 -13.33 -10.14 22.98
N MET A 13 -13.61 -8.89 23.30
CA MET A 13 -12.93 -7.71 22.72
C MET A 13 -11.40 -7.78 22.86
N SER A 14 -10.90 -8.35 23.96
CA SER A 14 -9.48 -8.57 24.21
C SER A 14 -8.80 -9.53 23.21
N ARG A 15 -9.56 -10.30 22.45
CA ARG A 15 -9.08 -11.22 21.42
C ARG A 15 -9.26 -10.68 20.00
N LEU A 16 -9.72 -9.45 19.84
CA LEU A 16 -9.95 -8.82 18.56
C LEU A 16 -8.83 -7.83 18.22
N VAL A 17 -8.38 -7.88 16.99
CA VAL A 17 -7.51 -6.85 16.36
C VAL A 17 -8.18 -6.43 15.05
N LEU A 18 -8.32 -5.14 14.84
CA LEU A 18 -8.95 -4.62 13.63
C LEU A 18 -7.90 -4.15 12.62
N PHE A 19 -7.83 -4.82 11.47
CA PHE A 19 -7.00 -4.44 10.33
C PHE A 19 -7.83 -3.69 9.29
N LEU A 20 -7.47 -2.46 9.00
CA LEU A 20 -8.22 -1.57 8.10
C LEU A 20 -7.34 -1.12 6.94
N ASP A 21 -7.81 -1.33 5.72
CA ASP A 21 -7.20 -0.70 4.55
C ASP A 21 -7.56 0.80 4.51
N PHE A 22 -6.65 1.63 3.97
CA PHE A 22 -6.82 3.08 3.94
C PHE A 22 -7.53 3.54 2.67
N ASP A 23 -6.93 3.29 1.49
CA ASP A 23 -7.44 3.81 0.21
C ASP A 23 -8.56 2.94 -0.34
N GLY A 24 -9.77 3.49 -0.42
CA GLY A 24 -10.98 2.76 -0.86
C GLY A 24 -11.75 2.06 0.27
N THR A 25 -11.26 2.13 1.52
CA THR A 25 -11.93 1.60 2.72
C THR A 25 -12.20 2.72 3.73
N LEU A 26 -11.16 3.27 4.33
CA LEU A 26 -11.28 4.41 5.26
C LEU A 26 -11.46 5.75 4.54
N THR A 27 -11.00 5.84 3.30
CA THR A 27 -11.15 7.00 2.43
C THR A 27 -11.73 6.59 1.08
N PRO A 28 -12.48 7.47 0.39
CA PRO A 28 -12.85 7.25 -1.00
C PRO A 28 -11.62 7.11 -1.90
N ILE A 29 -11.77 6.37 -3.02
CA ILE A 29 -10.77 6.37 -4.09
C ILE A 29 -10.80 7.74 -4.77
N VAL A 30 -9.68 8.45 -4.74
CA VAL A 30 -9.52 9.78 -5.33
C VAL A 30 -8.58 9.76 -6.54
N SER A 31 -8.69 10.76 -7.41
CA SER A 31 -7.86 10.87 -8.63
C SER A 31 -6.38 11.10 -8.34
N SER A 32 -6.07 11.77 -7.22
CA SER A 32 -4.69 12.00 -6.77
C SER A 32 -4.50 11.45 -5.35
N PRO A 33 -3.47 10.61 -5.11
CA PRO A 33 -3.19 10.03 -3.79
C PRO A 33 -3.07 11.08 -2.67
N ASN A 34 -2.58 12.27 -3.00
CA ASN A 34 -2.42 13.35 -2.03
C ASN A 34 -3.74 13.95 -1.53
N ARG A 35 -4.84 13.74 -2.25
CA ARG A 35 -6.17 14.23 -1.88
C ARG A 35 -6.94 13.28 -0.94
N ALA A 36 -6.47 12.05 -0.75
CA ALA A 36 -7.11 11.11 0.18
C ALA A 36 -7.05 11.65 1.62
N ARG A 37 -8.21 11.86 2.22
CA ARG A 37 -8.34 12.35 3.59
C ARG A 37 -9.42 11.58 4.32
N LEU A 38 -9.16 11.30 5.59
CA LEU A 38 -10.13 10.71 6.48
C LEU A 38 -11.26 11.73 6.76
N SER A 39 -12.52 11.33 6.57
CA SER A 39 -13.64 12.17 6.93
C SER A 39 -13.76 12.30 8.46
N ARG A 40 -14.40 13.38 8.92
CA ARG A 40 -14.59 13.63 10.36
C ARG A 40 -15.36 12.48 11.05
N PRO A 41 -16.49 11.98 10.51
CA PRO A 41 -17.20 10.87 11.13
C PRO A 41 -16.37 9.59 11.26
N VAL A 42 -15.61 9.22 10.20
CA VAL A 42 -14.73 8.05 10.24
C VAL A 42 -13.63 8.21 11.29
N ARG A 43 -13.03 9.40 11.40
CA ARG A 43 -12.03 9.70 12.42
C ARG A 43 -12.58 9.59 13.83
N GLU A 44 -13.78 10.10 14.08
CA GLU A 44 -14.44 10.03 15.38
C GLU A 44 -14.78 8.58 15.75
N THR A 45 -15.25 7.78 14.80
CA THR A 45 -15.47 6.35 14.99
C THR A 45 -14.17 5.62 15.36
N LEU A 46 -13.10 5.87 14.63
CA LEU A 46 -11.79 5.27 14.95
C LEU A 46 -11.28 5.69 16.33
N ARG A 47 -11.47 6.94 16.75
CA ARG A 47 -11.11 7.41 18.12
C ARG A 47 -11.83 6.61 19.20
N LYS A 48 -13.12 6.33 19.03
CA LYS A 48 -13.88 5.50 19.97
C LYS A 48 -13.36 4.06 20.00
N LEU A 49 -13.09 3.48 18.83
CA LEU A 49 -12.63 2.11 18.71
C LEU A 49 -11.21 1.89 19.29
N VAL A 50 -10.31 2.86 19.13
CA VAL A 50 -8.93 2.79 19.66
C VAL A 50 -8.87 2.59 21.18
N GLY A 51 -9.90 3.03 21.91
CA GLY A 51 -10.03 2.77 23.35
C GLY A 51 -10.54 1.37 23.71
N LEU A 52 -11.04 0.63 22.74
CA LEU A 52 -11.72 -0.66 22.96
C LEU A 52 -10.89 -1.86 22.46
N LEU A 53 -10.16 -1.69 21.37
CA LEU A 53 -9.39 -2.78 20.75
C LEU A 53 -8.19 -2.24 19.95
N PRO A 54 -7.14 -3.07 19.72
CA PRO A 54 -6.03 -2.69 18.87
C PRO A 54 -6.48 -2.46 17.42
N ILE A 55 -5.99 -1.36 16.83
CA ILE A 55 -6.26 -1.01 15.43
C ILE A 55 -4.96 -0.94 14.66
N VAL A 56 -4.94 -1.57 13.50
CA VAL A 56 -3.86 -1.53 12.52
C VAL A 56 -4.40 -0.95 11.21
N VAL A 57 -3.85 0.18 10.76
CA VAL A 57 -4.14 0.71 9.43
C VAL A 57 -3.06 0.25 8.46
N ILE A 58 -3.45 -0.47 7.41
CA ILE A 58 -2.53 -1.11 6.46
C ILE A 58 -2.75 -0.59 5.03
N SER A 59 -1.68 -0.13 4.35
CA SER A 59 -1.77 0.48 3.02
C SER A 59 -0.46 0.34 2.22
N GLY A 60 -0.52 0.67 0.93
CA GLY A 60 0.67 0.88 0.09
C GLY A 60 1.46 2.15 0.42
N ARG A 61 0.89 3.07 1.19
CA ARG A 61 1.53 4.33 1.62
C ARG A 61 2.64 4.09 2.62
N ALA A 62 3.55 5.08 2.76
CA ALA A 62 4.53 5.06 3.85
C ALA A 62 3.85 5.18 5.22
N PRO A 63 4.34 4.48 6.28
CA PRO A 63 3.71 4.52 7.61
C PRO A 63 3.58 5.94 8.18
N LYS A 64 4.61 6.78 8.01
CA LYS A 64 4.58 8.20 8.45
C LYS A 64 3.51 9.02 7.72
N ASP A 65 3.26 8.75 6.42
CA ASP A 65 2.18 9.41 5.67
C ASP A 65 0.80 8.95 6.17
N LEU A 66 0.62 7.66 6.45
CA LEU A 66 -0.60 7.14 7.06
C LEU A 66 -0.89 7.80 8.41
N ARG A 67 0.10 7.85 9.31
CA ARG A 67 -0.04 8.50 10.63
C ARG A 67 -0.47 9.95 10.49
N ARG A 68 0.14 10.71 9.59
CA ARG A 68 -0.23 12.11 9.33
C ARG A 68 -1.67 12.26 8.84
N ARG A 69 -2.17 11.35 7.99
CA ARG A 69 -3.52 11.40 7.42
C ARG A 69 -4.59 10.96 8.40
N VAL A 70 -4.34 9.89 9.14
CA VAL A 70 -5.28 9.34 10.14
C VAL A 70 -5.29 10.20 11.41
N GLY A 71 -4.12 10.63 11.88
CA GLY A 71 -3.97 11.55 13.03
C GLY A 71 -4.32 10.94 14.38
N LEU A 72 -4.15 9.61 14.55
CA LEU A 72 -4.37 8.91 15.80
C LEU A 72 -3.06 8.28 16.28
N GLN A 73 -2.68 8.51 17.55
CA GLN A 73 -1.40 8.05 18.10
C GLN A 73 -1.40 6.57 18.49
N LYS A 74 -2.52 6.07 19.03
CA LYS A 74 -2.66 4.68 19.51
C LYS A 74 -3.05 3.69 18.40
N VAL A 75 -2.61 3.92 17.17
CA VAL A 75 -2.85 3.07 16.00
C VAL A 75 -1.51 2.60 15.47
N CYS A 76 -1.40 1.32 15.12
CA CYS A 76 -0.28 0.79 14.37
C CYS A 76 -0.47 1.07 12.87
N TYR A 77 0.54 1.59 12.20
CA TYR A 77 0.50 1.95 10.78
C TYR A 77 1.42 1.04 9.98
N VAL A 78 0.85 0.12 9.24
CA VAL A 78 1.58 -0.77 8.33
C VAL A 78 1.59 -0.18 6.94
N GLY A 79 2.77 0.15 6.46
CA GLY A 79 2.98 0.78 5.17
C GLY A 79 3.72 -0.07 4.16
N HIS A 80 3.93 0.53 2.96
CA HIS A 80 4.66 -0.10 1.86
C HIS A 80 4.12 -1.50 1.52
N HIS A 81 2.79 -1.66 1.54
CA HIS A 81 2.09 -2.94 1.31
C HIS A 81 2.41 -4.07 2.31
N GLY A 82 2.80 -3.74 3.54
CA GLY A 82 3.12 -4.72 4.57
C GLY A 82 4.64 -4.88 4.84
N LEU A 83 5.48 -4.02 4.25
CA LEU A 83 6.93 -4.09 4.44
C LEU A 83 7.42 -3.47 5.75
N SER A 84 6.72 -2.49 6.26
CA SER A 84 7.15 -1.72 7.43
C SER A 84 5.98 -1.35 8.33
N CYS A 85 6.27 -1.20 9.60
CA CYS A 85 5.31 -0.83 10.64
C CYS A 85 5.80 0.41 11.39
N LEU A 86 4.87 1.24 11.82
CA LEU A 86 5.07 2.34 12.75
C LEU A 86 4.09 2.16 13.90
N GLU A 87 4.59 1.73 15.03
CA GLU A 87 3.82 1.58 16.25
C GLU A 87 3.59 2.92 16.98
N ALA A 88 2.71 2.90 17.98
CA ALA A 88 2.40 4.08 18.78
C ALA A 88 3.67 4.57 19.52
N GLY A 89 4.06 5.83 19.26
CA GLY A 89 5.22 6.44 19.90
C GLY A 89 6.60 5.96 19.44
N GLY A 90 6.65 4.98 18.53
CA GLY A 90 7.90 4.39 18.03
C GLY A 90 8.39 4.95 16.71
N ASP A 91 9.48 4.38 16.25
CA ASP A 91 10.04 4.59 14.92
C ASP A 91 9.50 3.57 13.91
N VAL A 92 9.80 3.80 12.62
CA VAL A 92 9.44 2.85 11.57
C VAL A 92 10.36 1.63 11.64
N THR A 93 9.77 0.46 11.87
CA THR A 93 10.44 -0.83 11.84
C THR A 93 10.13 -1.58 10.54
N TRP A 94 11.07 -2.40 10.06
CA TRP A 94 10.89 -3.21 8.87
C TRP A 94 10.42 -4.60 9.24
N LEU A 95 9.26 -5.00 8.74
CA LEU A 95 8.70 -6.35 8.92
C LEU A 95 9.38 -7.36 7.99
N THR A 96 9.93 -6.89 6.86
CA THR A 96 10.68 -7.71 5.90
C THR A 96 11.88 -6.91 5.38
N THR A 97 12.84 -7.57 4.76
CA THR A 97 14.01 -6.90 4.17
C THR A 97 13.58 -5.96 3.04
N PRO A 98 13.79 -4.64 3.18
CA PRO A 98 13.46 -3.70 2.12
C PRO A 98 14.36 -3.89 0.90
N PRO A 99 13.90 -3.57 -0.32
CA PRO A 99 14.76 -3.55 -1.49
C PRO A 99 15.81 -2.44 -1.34
N HIS A 100 17.01 -2.70 -1.87
CA HIS A 100 18.07 -1.69 -1.86
C HIS A 100 17.64 -0.46 -2.67
N ARG A 101 17.83 0.76 -2.14
CA ARG A 101 17.37 2.00 -2.76
C ARG A 101 17.93 2.24 -4.18
N THR A 102 19.16 1.81 -4.44
CA THR A 102 19.74 1.87 -5.79
C THR A 102 18.95 1.04 -6.78
N MET A 103 18.45 -0.13 -6.37
CA MET A 103 17.60 -0.99 -7.22
C MET A 103 16.27 -0.31 -7.53
N VAL A 104 15.62 0.28 -6.53
CA VAL A 104 14.35 1.01 -6.71
C VAL A 104 14.54 2.20 -7.66
N ARG A 105 15.64 2.94 -7.56
CA ARG A 105 15.97 4.04 -8.49
C ARG A 105 16.14 3.54 -9.93
N ARG A 106 16.76 2.38 -10.14
CA ARG A 106 16.89 1.78 -11.49
C ARG A 106 15.52 1.40 -12.05
N TRP A 107 14.61 0.85 -11.24
CA TRP A 107 13.23 0.59 -11.68
C TRP A 107 12.48 1.87 -12.02
N LEU A 108 12.67 2.94 -11.21
CA LEU A 108 12.09 4.26 -11.48
C LEU A 108 12.53 4.78 -12.84
N GLN A 109 13.83 4.81 -13.13
CA GLN A 109 14.39 5.23 -14.42
C GLN A 109 13.84 4.40 -15.58
N ALA A 110 13.81 3.08 -15.43
CA ALA A 110 13.27 2.17 -16.45
C ALA A 110 11.79 2.47 -16.76
N LEU A 111 10.96 2.71 -15.74
CA LEU A 111 9.55 3.05 -15.92
C LEU A 111 9.35 4.46 -16.48
N GLN A 112 10.20 5.42 -16.11
CA GLN A 112 10.19 6.75 -16.71
C GLN A 112 10.51 6.70 -18.21
N ILE A 113 11.52 5.94 -18.63
CA ILE A 113 11.84 5.71 -20.05
C ILE A 113 10.67 5.02 -20.77
N ALA A 114 10.02 4.04 -20.10
CA ALA A 114 8.85 3.37 -20.67
C ALA A 114 7.67 4.33 -20.90
N ALA A 115 7.52 5.34 -20.05
CA ALA A 115 6.44 6.33 -20.10
C ALA A 115 6.71 7.48 -21.09
N GLN A 116 7.94 7.68 -21.52
CA GLN A 116 8.31 8.78 -22.44
C GLN A 116 7.48 8.75 -23.73
N GLY A 117 6.92 9.93 -24.11
CA GLY A 117 6.11 10.11 -25.30
C GLY A 117 4.71 9.46 -25.22
N ILE A 118 4.25 9.06 -24.02
CA ILE A 118 2.89 8.57 -23.80
C ILE A 118 2.14 9.53 -22.89
N GLU A 119 1.29 10.34 -23.48
CA GLU A 119 0.47 11.33 -22.79
C GLU A 119 -0.41 10.67 -21.72
N GLY A 120 -0.47 11.26 -20.52
CA GLY A 120 -1.25 10.75 -19.39
C GLY A 120 -0.58 9.60 -18.62
N ALA A 121 0.61 9.13 -19.04
CA ALA A 121 1.42 8.20 -18.25
C ALA A 121 2.12 8.95 -17.12
N PHE A 122 2.03 8.40 -15.90
CA PHE A 122 2.65 8.99 -14.72
C PHE A 122 3.40 7.91 -13.92
N VAL A 123 4.64 8.21 -13.52
CA VAL A 123 5.47 7.31 -12.71
C VAL A 123 5.63 7.91 -11.31
N GLU A 124 5.26 7.15 -10.30
CA GLU A 124 5.32 7.54 -8.88
C GLU A 124 6.41 6.73 -8.17
N ASP A 125 7.36 7.44 -7.54
CA ASP A 125 8.31 6.85 -6.58
C ASP A 125 7.63 6.77 -5.21
N LYS A 126 7.37 5.54 -4.73
CA LYS A 126 6.83 5.27 -3.39
C LYS A 126 7.94 4.94 -2.38
N GLY A 127 9.20 5.13 -2.75
CA GLY A 127 10.37 4.86 -1.91
C GLY A 127 10.82 3.42 -1.90
N MET A 128 9.93 2.45 -1.77
CA MET A 128 10.21 1.00 -1.76
C MET A 128 9.67 0.26 -2.97
N THR A 129 8.75 0.88 -3.68
CA THR A 129 8.13 0.40 -4.92
C THR A 129 8.02 1.55 -5.90
N VAL A 130 7.80 1.25 -7.16
CA VAL A 130 7.57 2.25 -8.21
C VAL A 130 6.29 1.91 -8.94
N ALA A 131 5.38 2.88 -9.02
CA ALA A 131 4.09 2.71 -9.67
C ALA A 131 4.03 3.46 -11.01
N LEU A 132 3.65 2.76 -12.08
CA LEU A 132 3.32 3.32 -13.38
C LEU A 132 1.80 3.40 -13.51
N HIS A 133 1.27 4.62 -13.51
CA HIS A 133 -0.16 4.89 -13.65
C HIS A 133 -0.53 5.09 -15.13
N ASP A 134 -1.60 4.43 -15.57
CA ASP A 134 -2.15 4.55 -16.94
C ASP A 134 -3.60 5.03 -16.98
N ARG A 135 -4.10 5.62 -15.88
CA ARG A 135 -5.49 6.07 -15.77
C ARG A 135 -5.85 7.12 -16.82
N LEU A 136 -4.97 8.09 -17.03
CA LEU A 136 -5.14 9.18 -17.99
C LEU A 136 -4.62 8.86 -19.40
N VAL A 137 -4.02 7.69 -19.60
CA VAL A 137 -3.52 7.24 -20.90
C VAL A 137 -4.68 6.81 -21.80
N LYS A 138 -4.67 7.25 -23.05
CA LYS A 138 -5.65 6.84 -24.07
C LYS A 138 -5.74 5.30 -24.18
N PRO A 139 -6.93 4.68 -24.23
CA PRO A 139 -7.10 3.22 -24.17
C PRO A 139 -6.19 2.47 -25.15
N LYS A 140 -6.07 2.94 -26.39
CA LYS A 140 -5.24 2.35 -27.45
C LYS A 140 -3.74 2.30 -27.11
N GLN A 141 -3.25 3.19 -26.24
CA GLN A 141 -1.83 3.26 -25.88
C GLN A 141 -1.48 2.49 -24.61
N ARG A 142 -2.46 2.11 -23.77
CA ARG A 142 -2.22 1.42 -22.48
C ARG A 142 -1.48 0.10 -22.63
N SER A 143 -1.88 -0.71 -23.59
CA SER A 143 -1.21 -2.00 -23.85
C SER A 143 0.24 -1.81 -24.31
N ARG A 144 0.50 -0.80 -25.15
CA ARG A 144 1.85 -0.41 -25.58
C ARG A 144 2.71 0.03 -24.38
N LEU A 145 2.19 0.91 -23.52
CA LEU A 145 2.87 1.39 -22.32
C LEU A 145 3.27 0.21 -21.41
N ARG A 146 2.33 -0.69 -21.12
CA ARG A 146 2.58 -1.86 -20.26
C ARG A 146 3.59 -2.84 -20.86
N ARG A 147 3.58 -3.05 -22.20
CA ARG A 147 4.61 -3.86 -22.87
C ARG A 147 5.98 -3.21 -22.77
N ARG A 148 6.10 -1.87 -23.00
CA ARG A 148 7.35 -1.14 -22.82
C ARG A 148 7.87 -1.27 -21.39
N ALA A 149 7.02 -1.05 -20.39
CA ALA A 149 7.38 -1.17 -18.98
C ALA A 149 7.92 -2.57 -18.66
N ARG A 150 7.24 -3.64 -19.09
CA ARG A 150 7.71 -5.01 -18.90
C ARG A 150 9.06 -5.27 -19.59
N ARG A 151 9.24 -4.77 -20.82
CA ARG A 151 10.52 -4.91 -21.54
C ARG A 151 11.65 -4.18 -20.85
N MET A 152 11.42 -2.95 -20.37
CA MET A 152 12.43 -2.19 -19.65
C MET A 152 12.80 -2.84 -18.31
N LEU A 153 11.88 -3.54 -17.64
CA LEU A 153 12.13 -4.25 -16.39
C LEU A 153 12.57 -5.72 -16.58
N ALA A 154 12.60 -6.23 -17.81
CA ALA A 154 12.88 -7.63 -18.11
C ALA A 154 14.18 -8.19 -17.47
N PRO A 155 15.32 -7.48 -17.43
CA PRO A 155 16.53 -7.99 -16.81
C PRO A 155 16.32 -8.30 -15.32
N TRP A 156 15.63 -7.44 -14.58
CA TRP A 156 15.36 -7.63 -13.16
C TRP A 156 14.26 -8.66 -12.89
N ILE A 157 13.30 -8.80 -13.82
CA ILE A 157 12.28 -9.86 -13.76
C ILE A 157 12.97 -11.23 -13.92
N ALA A 158 13.84 -11.37 -14.91
CA ALA A 158 14.57 -12.62 -15.18
C ALA A 158 15.49 -13.03 -14.02
N GLN A 159 16.11 -12.05 -13.33
CA GLN A 159 16.90 -12.27 -12.14
C GLN A 159 16.08 -12.54 -10.87
N GLY A 160 14.74 -12.49 -10.94
CA GLY A 160 13.88 -12.61 -9.76
C GLY A 160 14.03 -11.47 -8.74
N SER A 161 14.58 -10.31 -9.15
CA SER A 161 14.78 -9.15 -8.26
C SER A 161 13.65 -8.13 -8.30
N VAL A 162 12.75 -8.20 -9.30
CA VAL A 162 11.50 -7.43 -9.38
C VAL A 162 10.32 -8.30 -9.75
N SER A 163 9.18 -8.02 -9.14
CA SER A 163 7.86 -8.52 -9.55
C SER A 163 6.95 -7.35 -9.90
N LEU A 164 5.98 -7.61 -10.78
CA LEU A 164 5.00 -6.63 -11.23
C LEU A 164 3.62 -6.95 -10.69
N LEU A 165 3.12 -6.09 -9.80
CA LEU A 165 1.74 -6.16 -9.31
C LEU A 165 0.83 -5.32 -10.20
N ARG A 166 -0.26 -5.91 -10.68
CA ARG A 166 -1.26 -5.22 -11.49
C ARG A 166 -2.43 -4.78 -10.62
N GLY A 167 -2.65 -3.47 -10.55
CA GLY A 167 -3.81 -2.88 -9.89
C GLY A 167 -4.77 -2.20 -10.86
N ASN A 168 -5.75 -1.46 -10.31
CA ASN A 168 -6.70 -0.68 -11.12
C ASN A 168 -6.00 0.54 -11.73
N ARG A 169 -5.67 0.45 -13.04
CA ARG A 169 -4.97 1.50 -13.80
C ARG A 169 -3.57 1.82 -13.28
N VAL A 170 -2.91 0.83 -12.69
CA VAL A 170 -1.54 0.94 -12.20
C VAL A 170 -0.79 -0.37 -12.41
N LEU A 171 0.50 -0.28 -12.71
CA LEU A 171 1.45 -1.37 -12.73
C LEU A 171 2.55 -1.02 -11.73
N GLU A 172 2.72 -1.81 -10.68
CA GLU A 172 3.67 -1.55 -9.61
C GLU A 172 4.85 -2.52 -9.65
N ALA A 173 6.06 -1.98 -9.75
CA ALA A 173 7.32 -2.73 -9.62
C ALA A 173 7.71 -2.79 -8.14
N ARG A 174 7.93 -4.01 -7.64
CA ARG A 174 8.25 -4.28 -6.23
C ARG A 174 9.22 -5.45 -6.10
N SER A 175 9.92 -5.56 -4.98
CA SER A 175 10.71 -6.75 -4.69
C SER A 175 9.79 -7.96 -4.52
N PRO A 176 10.09 -9.14 -5.11
CA PRO A 176 9.36 -10.38 -4.87
C PRO A 176 9.40 -10.83 -3.40
N ARG A 177 10.51 -10.50 -2.70
CA ARG A 177 10.68 -10.76 -1.26
C ARG A 177 9.95 -9.75 -0.39
N ALA A 178 9.41 -8.69 -0.98
CA ALA A 178 8.55 -7.77 -0.27
C ALA A 178 7.31 -8.54 0.18
N GLY A 179 7.05 -8.55 1.47
CA GLY A 179 5.82 -9.07 2.05
C GLY A 179 4.58 -8.42 1.41
N ASN A 180 3.43 -8.89 1.75
CA ASN A 180 2.16 -8.29 1.39
C ASN A 180 1.33 -8.00 2.65
N LYS A 181 0.15 -7.41 2.47
CA LYS A 181 -0.73 -7.12 3.62
C LYS A 181 -1.04 -8.36 4.45
N GLY A 182 -1.23 -9.53 3.81
CA GLY A 182 -1.48 -10.79 4.51
C GLY A 182 -0.29 -11.27 5.32
N THR A 183 0.93 -11.20 4.79
CA THR A 183 2.16 -11.52 5.56
C THR A 183 2.33 -10.58 6.76
N ALA A 184 2.05 -9.29 6.60
CA ALA A 184 2.10 -8.35 7.73
C ALA A 184 1.06 -8.68 8.81
N VAL A 185 -0.17 -9.02 8.43
CA VAL A 185 -1.21 -9.50 9.37
C VAL A 185 -0.72 -10.73 10.13
N SER A 186 -0.18 -11.74 9.42
CA SER A 186 0.34 -12.96 10.05
C SER A 186 1.52 -12.70 10.99
N MET A 187 2.37 -11.72 10.70
CA MET A 187 3.50 -11.34 11.58
C MET A 187 3.05 -10.61 12.84
N LEU A 188 2.03 -9.76 12.73
CA LEU A 188 1.53 -8.95 13.86
C LEU A 188 0.60 -9.75 14.79
N LEU A 189 0.12 -10.93 14.38
CA LEU A 189 -0.72 -11.82 15.19
C LEU A 189 0.06 -12.95 15.88
N ARG A 190 1.39 -13.00 15.75
CA ARG A 190 2.30 -13.93 16.45
C ARG A 190 2.76 -13.37 17.76
#